data_4a9708a302926be8950ccc962c8921b7
#
_entry.id   4a9708a302926be8950ccc962c8921b7
#
_cell.length_a   1.000
_cell.length_b   1.000
_cell.length_c   1.000
_cell.angle_alpha   90.00
_cell.angle_beta   90.00
_cell.angle_gamma   90.00
#
_symmetry.space_group_name_H-M   'P 1'
#
loop_
_entity.id
_entity.type
_entity.pdbx_description
1 polymer ?
#
loop_
_entity_poly.entity_id
_entity_poly.type
_entity_poly.pdbx_seq_one_letter_code
_entity_poly.pdbx_strand_id
1 'polypeptide(L)'
;MPKLVGKNGDEAVPTCGRCDKSGRWCDRSQSLRIRAQKNVGKHDEAAIHALGATQAKTADIRDPQSALQDEDIANYFEHYLKELAPWYDLNDLDMTFAVVVARRALRSQLLLSAIIAFAAVHKSRTGHAASKTLAETHHAHCLRLLIGLDNDDIEIRDGTALAATCLLRSYEILSEEEDPNRHLFGAFSLIPLLSSALPSEQLLRAGLWNYLREDITFSLINECPLKIELGEVNVEPRRDDDYASQITLLLGRLINAAFAKEQFTVERLRQAVSHWYSTCPFRPYHESHGSGFPRIRMLQNCHCAAMHYYYVAMCLVDVSNARPARLEEYARLICGSTFTANNDPTMRCEVVEKGR
;
A
#
# COMPACT_ATOMS: atom_id res chain seq x y z
N MET A 1 38.14 -16.25 13.69
CA MET A 1 37.00 -16.91 13.03
C MET A 1 36.13 -17.57 14.09
N PRO A 2 34.94 -17.05 14.40
CA PRO A 2 33.98 -17.78 15.22
C PRO A 2 33.01 -18.56 14.32
N LYS A 3 32.84 -19.83 14.69
CA LYS A 3 32.01 -20.82 14.03
C LYS A 3 30.54 -20.36 13.94
N LEU A 4 29.97 -20.42 12.74
CA LEU A 4 28.53 -20.41 12.46
C LEU A 4 27.85 -21.56 13.22
N VAL A 5 27.11 -21.25 14.27
CA VAL A 5 26.17 -22.19 14.90
C VAL A 5 24.83 -22.00 14.22
N GLY A 6 24.53 -22.90 13.30
CA GLY A 6 23.25 -23.01 12.65
C GLY A 6 22.19 -23.65 13.53
N LYS A 7 20.96 -23.29 13.23
CA LYS A 7 19.71 -24.02 13.31
C LYS A 7 18.85 -23.90 14.57
N ASN A 8 17.60 -23.56 14.28
CA ASN A 8 16.37 -23.59 15.07
C ASN A 8 16.14 -22.33 15.92
N GLY A 9 15.84 -21.20 15.24
CA GLY A 9 15.02 -20.14 15.82
C GLY A 9 13.55 -20.39 15.46
N ASP A 10 12.65 -19.99 16.34
CA ASP A 10 11.24 -19.90 16.03
C ASP A 10 11.01 -18.99 14.80
N GLU A 11 9.89 -19.13 14.14
CA GLU A 11 9.57 -18.39 12.91
C GLU A 11 9.02 -16.98 13.16
N ALA A 12 9.18 -16.43 14.37
CA ALA A 12 8.71 -15.11 14.73
C ALA A 12 9.39 -13.99 13.89
N VAL A 13 8.59 -13.05 13.43
CA VAL A 13 8.97 -11.90 12.58
C VAL A 13 8.60 -10.63 13.36
N PRO A 14 9.40 -9.56 13.32
CA PRO A 14 10.59 -9.29 12.52
C PRO A 14 11.88 -9.86 13.11
N THR A 15 11.88 -10.26 14.37
CA THR A 15 13.04 -10.76 15.10
C THR A 15 12.70 -12.13 15.69
N CYS A 16 13.53 -13.16 15.48
CA CYS A 16 13.28 -14.45 16.12
C CYS A 16 13.44 -14.32 17.64
N GLY A 17 12.62 -15.04 18.41
CA GLY A 17 12.58 -14.94 19.88
C GLY A 17 13.92 -15.21 20.57
N ARG A 18 14.89 -15.80 19.88
CA ARG A 18 16.24 -16.00 20.39
C ARG A 18 17.11 -14.74 20.27
N CYS A 19 16.97 -13.99 19.17
CA CYS A 19 17.66 -12.70 18.99
C CYS A 19 17.05 -11.64 19.89
N ASP A 20 15.72 -11.64 20.02
CA ASP A 20 14.97 -10.75 20.89
C ASP A 20 15.40 -10.91 22.37
N LYS A 21 15.40 -12.16 22.87
CA LYS A 21 15.86 -12.46 24.24
C LYS A 21 17.35 -12.17 24.50
N SER A 22 18.17 -12.11 23.47
CA SER A 22 19.62 -11.87 23.59
C SER A 22 20.03 -10.42 23.30
N GLY A 23 19.06 -9.54 22.92
CA GLY A 23 19.32 -8.14 22.54
C GLY A 23 20.25 -8.01 21.31
N ARG A 24 20.33 -9.04 20.45
CA ARG A 24 21.22 -9.05 19.29
C ARG A 24 20.43 -8.74 18.02
N TRP A 25 21.06 -8.04 17.12
CA TRP A 25 20.56 -7.83 15.77
C TRP A 25 20.21 -9.18 15.11
N CYS A 26 18.98 -9.31 14.60
CA CYS A 26 18.53 -10.52 13.93
C CYS A 26 18.88 -10.45 12.44
N ASP A 27 19.86 -11.27 12.01
CA ASP A 27 20.33 -11.34 10.61
C ASP A 27 19.27 -11.89 9.62
N ARG A 28 18.09 -12.27 10.13
CA ARG A 28 16.95 -12.67 9.29
C ARG A 28 16.39 -11.58 8.39
N SER A 29 16.65 -10.31 8.69
CA SER A 29 16.26 -9.20 7.80
C SER A 29 16.97 -9.27 6.44
N GLN A 30 18.21 -9.78 6.39
CA GLN A 30 18.91 -10.03 5.12
C GLN A 30 18.52 -11.38 4.49
N SER A 31 18.21 -12.42 5.30
CA SER A 31 17.76 -13.71 4.78
C SER A 31 16.31 -13.69 4.30
N LEU A 32 15.49 -12.70 4.67
CA LEU A 32 14.16 -12.46 4.10
C LEU A 32 14.25 -11.96 2.65
N ARG A 33 15.31 -11.24 2.27
CA ARG A 33 15.57 -10.92 0.84
C ARG A 33 15.73 -12.19 -0.01
N ILE A 34 16.36 -13.24 0.53
CA ILE A 34 16.61 -14.50 -0.20
C ILE A 34 15.49 -15.54 0.03
N ARG A 35 14.72 -15.45 1.13
CA ARG A 35 13.64 -16.40 1.46
C ARG A 35 12.25 -15.96 1.01
N ALA A 36 11.97 -14.68 0.85
CA ALA A 36 10.83 -14.25 0.05
C ALA A 36 10.89 -14.84 -1.36
N GLN A 37 12.10 -14.95 -1.94
CA GLN A 37 12.34 -15.67 -3.20
C GLN A 37 12.23 -17.21 -3.06
N LYS A 38 12.42 -17.81 -1.88
CA LYS A 38 12.45 -19.30 -1.70
C LYS A 38 11.24 -19.89 -0.98
N ASN A 39 10.46 -19.13 -0.22
CA ASN A 39 9.27 -19.65 0.50
C ASN A 39 7.94 -19.45 -0.25
N VAL A 40 7.93 -18.75 -1.39
CA VAL A 40 6.87 -18.89 -2.41
C VAL A 40 6.71 -20.36 -2.88
N GLY A 41 7.67 -21.23 -2.54
CA GLY A 41 7.91 -22.51 -3.17
C GLY A 41 7.28 -23.76 -2.57
N LYS A 42 6.30 -23.78 -1.70
CA LYS A 42 5.70 -25.08 -1.31
C LYS A 42 4.17 -25.15 -1.36
N HIS A 43 3.45 -24.09 -1.18
CA HIS A 43 2.00 -24.09 -1.41
C HIS A 43 1.67 -23.66 -2.85
N ASP A 44 2.48 -22.74 -3.43
CA ASP A 44 2.26 -22.25 -4.79
C ASP A 44 2.80 -23.21 -5.86
N GLU A 45 3.82 -24.04 -5.57
CA GLU A 45 4.23 -25.11 -6.50
C GLU A 45 3.14 -26.16 -6.70
N ALA A 46 2.35 -26.46 -5.68
CA ALA A 46 1.18 -27.34 -5.83
C ALA A 46 0.07 -26.66 -6.67
N ALA A 47 -0.12 -25.37 -6.53
CA ALA A 47 -1.04 -24.58 -7.35
C ALA A 47 -0.53 -24.43 -8.80
N ILE A 48 0.77 -24.21 -8.98
CA ILE A 48 1.41 -24.15 -10.31
C ILE A 48 1.35 -25.51 -11.02
N HIS A 49 1.51 -26.64 -10.30
CA HIS A 49 1.38 -27.98 -10.87
C HIS A 49 -0.06 -28.39 -11.17
N ALA A 50 -1.02 -27.96 -10.37
CA ALA A 50 -2.45 -28.23 -10.60
C ALA A 50 -3.02 -27.45 -11.79
N LEU A 51 -2.48 -26.27 -12.10
CA LEU A 51 -2.86 -25.43 -13.23
C LEU A 51 -2.37 -25.96 -14.60
N GLY A 52 -1.45 -26.94 -14.60
CA GLY A 52 -0.97 -27.61 -15.83
C GLY A 52 -2.01 -28.54 -16.49
N ALA A 53 -3.15 -28.81 -15.86
CA ALA A 53 -4.13 -29.79 -16.32
C ALA A 53 -5.44 -29.18 -16.88
N THR A 54 -5.67 -27.88 -16.74
CA THR A 54 -6.87 -27.24 -17.26
C THR A 54 -6.47 -26.20 -18.30
N GLN A 55 -6.44 -26.62 -19.58
CA GLN A 55 -6.38 -25.72 -20.73
C GLN A 55 -7.70 -24.94 -20.88
N ALA A 56 -8.00 -24.05 -19.94
CA ALA A 56 -8.84 -22.91 -20.24
C ALA A 56 -7.99 -22.02 -21.19
N LYS A 57 -8.58 -21.46 -22.24
CA LYS A 57 -7.97 -20.51 -23.15
C LYS A 57 -7.41 -19.33 -22.35
N THR A 58 -6.22 -19.46 -21.81
CA THR A 58 -5.46 -18.34 -21.25
C THR A 58 -4.99 -17.55 -22.46
N ALA A 59 -5.53 -16.36 -22.65
CA ALA A 59 -4.99 -15.41 -23.62
C ALA A 59 -3.48 -15.33 -23.37
N ASP A 60 -2.68 -15.59 -24.40
CA ASP A 60 -1.24 -15.60 -24.28
C ASP A 60 -0.74 -14.17 -24.06
N ILE A 61 -0.51 -13.79 -22.78
CA ILE A 61 -0.08 -12.44 -22.41
C ILE A 61 1.38 -12.17 -22.79
N ARG A 62 2.05 -13.07 -23.50
CA ARG A 62 3.40 -12.80 -24.01
C ARG A 62 3.47 -11.56 -24.91
N ASP A 63 2.35 -11.20 -25.55
CA ASP A 63 2.18 -9.91 -26.19
C ASP A 63 0.97 -9.17 -25.58
N PRO A 64 1.17 -8.15 -24.73
CA PRO A 64 0.08 -7.40 -24.11
C PRO A 64 -0.92 -6.79 -25.09
N GLN A 65 -0.46 -6.32 -26.25
CA GLN A 65 -1.34 -5.73 -27.25
C GLN A 65 -2.26 -6.77 -27.89
N SER A 66 -1.74 -7.96 -28.17
CA SER A 66 -2.55 -9.07 -28.68
C SER A 66 -3.52 -9.59 -27.59
N ALA A 67 -3.08 -9.67 -26.34
CA ALA A 67 -3.94 -10.07 -25.23
C ALA A 67 -5.15 -9.14 -25.07
N LEU A 68 -4.97 -7.85 -25.24
CA LEU A 68 -6.03 -6.84 -25.17
C LEU A 68 -7.02 -6.86 -26.35
N GLN A 69 -6.80 -7.68 -27.38
CA GLN A 69 -7.82 -7.96 -28.42
C GLN A 69 -8.87 -8.98 -27.95
N ASP A 70 -8.60 -9.71 -26.86
CA ASP A 70 -9.61 -10.52 -26.19
C ASP A 70 -10.56 -9.60 -25.41
N GLU A 71 -11.87 -9.73 -25.68
CA GLU A 71 -12.91 -8.89 -25.10
C GLU A 71 -12.96 -8.95 -23.57
N ASP A 72 -12.75 -10.14 -22.99
CA ASP A 72 -12.77 -10.31 -21.55
C ASP A 72 -11.59 -9.58 -20.90
N ILE A 73 -10.39 -9.73 -21.46
CA ILE A 73 -9.19 -9.03 -20.98
C ILE A 73 -9.36 -7.51 -21.11
N ALA A 74 -9.89 -7.04 -22.24
CA ALA A 74 -10.16 -5.62 -22.46
C ALA A 74 -11.16 -5.07 -21.43
N ASN A 75 -12.22 -5.83 -21.11
CA ASN A 75 -13.22 -5.45 -20.10
C ASN A 75 -12.64 -5.37 -18.68
N TYR A 76 -11.70 -6.24 -18.30
CA TYR A 76 -11.00 -6.13 -17.00
C TYR A 76 -10.05 -4.94 -16.99
N PHE A 77 -9.36 -4.68 -18.08
CA PHE A 77 -8.50 -3.51 -18.19
C PHE A 77 -9.30 -2.20 -18.12
N GLU A 78 -10.45 -2.13 -18.79
CA GLU A 78 -11.37 -1.00 -18.71
C GLU A 78 -11.91 -0.81 -17.27
N HIS A 79 -12.26 -1.91 -16.59
CA HIS A 79 -12.69 -1.89 -15.20
C HIS A 79 -11.61 -1.32 -14.28
N TYR A 80 -10.34 -1.72 -14.48
CA TYR A 80 -9.23 -1.13 -13.77
C TYR A 80 -9.16 0.39 -13.98
N LEU A 81 -9.23 0.85 -15.22
CA LEU A 81 -9.12 2.28 -15.53
C LEU A 81 -10.23 3.13 -14.88
N LYS A 82 -11.47 2.61 -14.88
CA LYS A 82 -12.64 3.35 -14.43
C LYS A 82 -12.82 3.31 -12.90
N GLU A 83 -12.54 2.16 -12.30
CA GLU A 83 -12.94 1.89 -10.92
C GLU A 83 -11.76 1.74 -9.96
N LEU A 84 -10.62 1.17 -10.40
CA LEU A 84 -9.58 0.73 -9.49
C LEU A 84 -8.33 1.60 -9.49
N ALA A 85 -7.93 2.15 -10.63
CA ALA A 85 -6.77 3.03 -10.72
C ALA A 85 -6.88 4.26 -9.80
N PRO A 86 -8.06 4.90 -9.65
CA PRO A 86 -8.23 6.00 -8.71
C PRO A 86 -7.88 5.68 -7.25
N TRP A 87 -7.91 4.41 -6.84
CA TRP A 87 -7.51 4.01 -5.48
C TRP A 87 -6.04 4.29 -5.18
N TYR A 88 -5.20 4.25 -6.22
CA TYR A 88 -3.76 4.49 -6.13
C TYR A 88 -3.38 5.96 -6.30
N ASP A 89 -4.24 6.73 -6.96
CA ASP A 89 -4.00 8.13 -7.33
C ASP A 89 -4.61 9.13 -6.34
N LEU A 90 -5.00 8.69 -5.12
CA LEU A 90 -5.63 9.54 -4.10
C LEU A 90 -4.83 10.81 -3.79
N ASN A 91 -3.50 10.69 -3.68
CA ASN A 91 -2.57 11.77 -3.38
C ASN A 91 -1.66 12.08 -4.58
N ASP A 92 -2.12 11.80 -5.80
CA ASP A 92 -1.34 12.00 -7.02
C ASP A 92 -2.20 12.69 -8.09
N LEU A 93 -2.04 14.01 -8.22
CA LEU A 93 -2.75 14.81 -9.23
C LEU A 93 -2.31 14.49 -10.66
N ASP A 94 -1.17 13.85 -10.85
CA ASP A 94 -0.70 13.40 -12.16
C ASP A 94 -1.33 12.06 -12.58
N MET A 95 -2.12 11.44 -11.68
CA MET A 95 -2.85 10.19 -11.90
C MET A 95 -1.93 9.09 -12.45
N THR A 96 -0.79 8.85 -11.80
CA THR A 96 0.27 7.98 -12.31
C THR A 96 -0.22 6.55 -12.55
N PHE A 97 -1.08 6.01 -11.68
CA PHE A 97 -1.62 4.66 -11.87
C PHE A 97 -2.66 4.60 -13.00
N ALA A 98 -3.52 5.59 -13.12
CA ALA A 98 -4.50 5.64 -14.21
C ALA A 98 -3.85 5.94 -15.56
N VAL A 99 -2.74 6.70 -15.61
CA VAL A 99 -2.14 7.16 -16.88
C VAL A 99 -0.84 6.42 -17.20
N VAL A 100 0.16 6.44 -16.30
CA VAL A 100 1.50 5.89 -16.60
C VAL A 100 1.50 4.38 -16.52
N VAL A 101 0.93 3.80 -15.45
CA VAL A 101 0.81 2.33 -15.29
C VAL A 101 -0.02 1.76 -16.43
N ALA A 102 -1.19 2.33 -16.73
CA ALA A 102 -2.04 1.88 -17.80
C ALA A 102 -1.34 1.92 -19.16
N ARG A 103 -0.64 3.02 -19.48
CA ARG A 103 0.11 3.15 -20.74
C ARG A 103 1.27 2.15 -20.82
N ARG A 104 2.00 1.92 -19.72
CA ARG A 104 3.07 0.92 -19.66
C ARG A 104 2.55 -0.51 -19.78
N ALA A 105 1.38 -0.81 -19.21
CA ALA A 105 0.75 -2.13 -19.28
C ALA A 105 0.49 -2.60 -20.74
N LEU A 106 0.32 -1.66 -21.69
CA LEU A 106 0.20 -2.00 -23.11
C LEU A 106 1.45 -2.66 -23.71
N ARG A 107 2.59 -2.62 -22.99
CA ARG A 107 3.89 -3.17 -23.43
C ARG A 107 4.58 -3.99 -22.34
N SER A 108 4.04 -4.04 -21.13
CA SER A 108 4.60 -4.76 -19.99
C SER A 108 3.68 -5.91 -19.59
N GLN A 109 4.14 -7.13 -19.79
CA GLN A 109 3.44 -8.34 -19.34
C GLN A 109 3.21 -8.31 -17.81
N LEU A 110 4.20 -7.81 -17.08
CA LEU A 110 4.16 -7.71 -15.62
C LEU A 110 3.01 -6.83 -15.15
N LEU A 111 2.91 -5.60 -15.67
CA LEU A 111 1.84 -4.67 -15.30
C LEU A 111 0.48 -5.12 -15.80
N LEU A 112 0.36 -5.62 -17.03
CA LEU A 112 -0.91 -6.11 -17.54
C LEU A 112 -1.41 -7.28 -16.69
N SER A 113 -0.54 -8.23 -16.33
CA SER A 113 -0.92 -9.35 -15.47
C SER A 113 -1.37 -8.89 -14.09
N ALA A 114 -0.67 -7.93 -13.47
CA ALA A 114 -1.05 -7.38 -12.17
C ALA A 114 -2.41 -6.67 -12.24
N ILE A 115 -2.65 -5.87 -13.27
CA ILE A 115 -3.93 -5.18 -13.50
C ILE A 115 -5.08 -6.17 -13.67
N ILE A 116 -4.91 -7.18 -14.53
CA ILE A 116 -5.97 -8.16 -14.79
C ILE A 116 -6.25 -9.02 -13.54
N ALA A 117 -5.21 -9.45 -12.80
CA ALA A 117 -5.37 -10.15 -11.54
C ALA A 117 -6.22 -9.36 -10.56
N PHE A 118 -5.88 -8.09 -10.34
CA PHE A 118 -6.60 -7.20 -9.43
C PHE A 118 -8.04 -6.92 -9.91
N ALA A 119 -8.24 -6.58 -11.18
CA ALA A 119 -9.57 -6.31 -11.72
C ALA A 119 -10.48 -7.54 -11.67
N ALA A 120 -9.94 -8.72 -11.98
CA ALA A 120 -10.70 -9.96 -11.96
C ALA A 120 -11.06 -10.40 -10.53
N VAL A 121 -10.15 -10.27 -9.54
CA VAL A 121 -10.49 -10.58 -8.15
C VAL A 121 -11.55 -9.62 -7.62
N HIS A 122 -11.45 -8.32 -7.92
CA HIS A 122 -12.48 -7.35 -7.54
C HIS A 122 -13.85 -7.70 -8.12
N LYS A 123 -13.94 -8.01 -9.42
CA LYS A 123 -15.19 -8.47 -10.04
C LYS A 123 -15.71 -9.77 -9.41
N SER A 124 -14.83 -10.68 -9.02
CA SER A 124 -15.26 -11.93 -8.36
C SER A 124 -15.94 -11.68 -7.01
N ARG A 125 -15.53 -10.65 -6.28
CA ARG A 125 -16.16 -10.22 -5.02
C ARG A 125 -17.45 -9.43 -5.22
N THR A 126 -17.65 -8.83 -6.39
CA THR A 126 -18.86 -8.05 -6.73
C THR A 126 -19.91 -8.82 -7.53
N GLY A 127 -19.84 -10.16 -7.54
CA GLY A 127 -20.89 -11.03 -8.09
C GLY A 127 -20.52 -11.81 -9.35
N HIS A 128 -19.29 -11.69 -9.86
CA HIS A 128 -18.81 -12.39 -11.06
C HIS A 128 -17.87 -13.55 -10.67
N ALA A 129 -18.37 -14.59 -10.01
CA ALA A 129 -17.57 -15.69 -9.47
C ALA A 129 -16.63 -16.38 -10.49
N ALA A 130 -17.01 -16.41 -11.78
CA ALA A 130 -16.17 -16.96 -12.86
C ALA A 130 -14.83 -16.22 -13.03
N SER A 131 -14.73 -14.97 -12.58
CA SER A 131 -13.50 -14.15 -12.67
C SER A 131 -12.40 -14.62 -11.72
N LYS A 132 -12.69 -15.47 -10.73
CA LYS A 132 -11.71 -15.92 -9.73
C LYS A 132 -10.56 -16.71 -10.35
N THR A 133 -10.85 -17.69 -11.20
CA THR A 133 -9.82 -18.51 -11.87
C THR A 133 -8.90 -17.66 -12.77
N LEU A 134 -9.47 -16.67 -13.45
CA LEU A 134 -8.68 -15.74 -14.24
C LEU A 134 -7.75 -14.91 -13.35
N ALA A 135 -8.26 -14.40 -12.23
CA ALA A 135 -7.49 -13.64 -11.25
C ALA A 135 -6.28 -14.44 -10.73
N GLU A 136 -6.51 -15.69 -10.32
CA GLU A 136 -5.45 -16.61 -9.84
C GLU A 136 -4.42 -16.89 -10.92
N THR A 137 -4.83 -17.10 -12.17
CA THR A 137 -3.94 -17.36 -13.31
C THR A 137 -3.01 -16.17 -13.58
N HIS A 138 -3.57 -14.96 -13.62
CA HIS A 138 -2.79 -13.73 -13.85
C HIS A 138 -1.91 -13.37 -12.67
N HIS A 139 -2.37 -13.60 -11.44
CA HIS A 139 -1.55 -13.46 -10.24
C HIS A 139 -0.33 -14.39 -10.29
N ALA A 140 -0.53 -15.69 -10.55
CA ALA A 140 0.57 -16.65 -10.66
C ALA A 140 1.55 -16.31 -11.81
N HIS A 141 1.04 -15.76 -12.93
CA HIS A 141 1.89 -15.31 -14.01
C HIS A 141 2.74 -14.08 -13.59
N CYS A 142 2.13 -13.10 -12.94
CA CYS A 142 2.81 -11.91 -12.44
C CYS A 142 3.91 -12.28 -11.42
N LEU A 143 3.64 -13.21 -10.50
CA LEU A 143 4.63 -13.71 -9.54
C LEU A 143 5.84 -14.35 -10.23
N ARG A 144 5.62 -15.17 -11.26
CA ARG A 144 6.74 -15.78 -12.02
C ARG A 144 7.63 -14.71 -12.67
N LEU A 145 7.03 -13.64 -13.21
CA LEU A 145 7.78 -12.53 -13.78
C LEU A 145 8.57 -11.78 -12.70
N LEU A 146 7.94 -11.45 -11.57
CA LEU A 146 8.61 -10.75 -10.45
C LEU A 146 9.78 -11.56 -9.88
N ILE A 147 9.61 -12.89 -9.71
CA ILE A 147 10.66 -13.78 -9.19
C ILE A 147 11.84 -13.87 -10.17
N GLY A 148 11.59 -13.69 -11.46
CA GLY A 148 12.63 -13.71 -12.49
C GLY A 148 13.45 -12.43 -12.61
N LEU A 149 13.08 -11.35 -11.90
CA LEU A 149 13.79 -10.07 -11.99
C LEU A 149 15.05 -10.06 -11.12
N ASP A 150 16.14 -9.54 -11.67
CA ASP A 150 17.36 -9.20 -10.96
C ASP A 150 17.40 -7.72 -10.57
N ASN A 151 18.26 -7.36 -9.60
CA ASN A 151 18.36 -5.98 -9.10
C ASN A 151 18.75 -4.96 -10.19
N ASP A 152 19.38 -5.42 -11.26
CA ASP A 152 19.81 -4.58 -12.37
C ASP A 152 18.75 -4.42 -13.47
N ASP A 153 17.62 -5.12 -13.38
CA ASP A 153 16.55 -5.02 -14.33
C ASP A 153 15.91 -3.64 -14.34
N ILE A 154 15.50 -3.20 -15.54
CA ILE A 154 14.91 -1.87 -15.72
C ILE A 154 13.61 -1.73 -14.93
N GLU A 155 12.83 -2.80 -14.84
CA GLU A 155 11.55 -2.87 -14.13
C GLU A 155 11.70 -2.61 -12.63
N ILE A 156 12.84 -2.98 -12.03
CA ILE A 156 13.16 -2.63 -10.64
C ILE A 156 13.48 -1.14 -10.53
N ARG A 157 14.34 -0.64 -11.41
CA ARG A 157 14.86 0.73 -11.31
C ARG A 157 13.85 1.80 -11.71
N ASP A 158 12.95 1.51 -12.64
CA ASP A 158 11.95 2.46 -13.13
C ASP A 158 10.62 2.42 -12.36
N GLY A 159 10.51 1.53 -11.36
CA GLY A 159 9.34 1.39 -10.49
C GLY A 159 8.23 0.49 -11.02
N THR A 160 8.42 -0.16 -12.19
CA THR A 160 7.42 -1.08 -12.78
C THR A 160 7.13 -2.26 -11.84
N ALA A 161 8.17 -2.89 -11.27
CA ALA A 161 8.01 -3.99 -10.33
C ALA A 161 7.31 -3.56 -9.03
N LEU A 162 7.65 -2.37 -8.50
CA LEU A 162 7.00 -1.83 -7.31
C LEU A 162 5.52 -1.55 -7.58
N ALA A 163 5.17 -0.93 -8.71
CA ALA A 163 3.78 -0.67 -9.08
C ALA A 163 2.98 -1.97 -9.24
N ALA A 164 3.54 -2.99 -9.91
CA ALA A 164 2.92 -4.30 -10.02
C ALA A 164 2.67 -4.93 -8.63
N THR A 165 3.65 -4.84 -7.73
CA THR A 165 3.53 -5.39 -6.37
C THR A 165 2.48 -4.64 -5.54
N CYS A 166 2.34 -3.32 -5.71
CA CYS A 166 1.24 -2.55 -5.12
C CYS A 166 -0.13 -3.06 -5.60
N LEU A 167 -0.30 -3.32 -6.90
CA LEU A 167 -1.54 -3.89 -7.45
C LEU A 167 -1.82 -5.29 -6.90
N LEU A 168 -0.78 -6.13 -6.79
CA LEU A 168 -0.91 -7.47 -6.19
C LEU A 168 -1.22 -7.41 -4.70
N ARG A 169 -0.84 -6.36 -3.99
CA ARG A 169 -1.25 -6.14 -2.60
C ARG A 169 -2.77 -6.04 -2.49
N SER A 170 -3.43 -5.27 -3.34
CA SER A 170 -4.90 -5.20 -3.36
C SER A 170 -5.54 -6.50 -3.83
N TYR A 171 -4.89 -7.23 -4.76
CA TYR A 171 -5.31 -8.60 -5.09
C TYR A 171 -5.31 -9.50 -3.85
N GLU A 172 -4.23 -9.48 -3.05
CA GLU A 172 -4.06 -10.29 -1.84
C GLU A 172 -5.17 -10.00 -0.82
N ILE A 173 -5.42 -8.72 -0.51
CA ILE A 173 -6.48 -8.29 0.41
C ILE A 173 -7.87 -8.78 -0.04
N LEU A 174 -8.13 -8.76 -1.35
CA LEU A 174 -9.42 -9.19 -1.88
C LEU A 174 -9.56 -10.69 -2.08
N SER A 175 -8.47 -11.42 -2.22
CA SER A 175 -8.50 -12.86 -2.54
C SER A 175 -8.59 -13.75 -1.30
N GLU A 176 -8.07 -13.33 -0.16
CA GLU A 176 -7.91 -14.13 1.04
C GLU A 176 -8.88 -13.69 2.17
N GLU A 177 -9.20 -14.59 3.08
CA GLU A 177 -10.03 -14.30 4.27
C GLU A 177 -9.21 -13.60 5.34
N GLU A 178 -7.93 -13.97 5.47
CA GLU A 178 -6.94 -13.34 6.35
C GLU A 178 -5.85 -12.72 5.49
N ASP A 179 -5.41 -11.53 5.87
CA ASP A 179 -4.38 -10.81 5.15
C ASP A 179 -2.96 -11.29 5.52
N PRO A 180 -2.27 -12.07 4.65
CA PRO A 180 -0.94 -12.59 4.95
C PRO A 180 0.18 -11.56 4.77
N ASN A 181 -0.12 -10.37 4.24
CA ASN A 181 0.83 -9.26 4.00
C ASN A 181 2.09 -9.63 3.17
N ARG A 182 2.02 -10.67 2.33
CA ARG A 182 3.16 -11.15 1.50
C ARG A 182 3.63 -10.07 0.53
N HIS A 183 2.68 -9.44 -0.16
CA HIS A 183 2.98 -8.39 -1.14
C HIS A 183 3.41 -7.09 -0.47
N LEU A 184 2.91 -6.77 0.73
CA LEU A 184 3.42 -5.65 1.51
C LEU A 184 4.90 -5.85 1.86
N PHE A 185 5.28 -7.04 2.31
CA PHE A 185 6.67 -7.35 2.64
C PHE A 185 7.56 -7.49 1.39
N GLY A 186 7.00 -7.96 0.28
CA GLY A 186 7.68 -8.01 -1.02
C GLY A 186 7.97 -6.60 -1.56
N ALA A 187 6.99 -5.70 -1.52
CA ALA A 187 7.14 -4.32 -1.97
C ALA A 187 8.25 -3.57 -1.22
N PHE A 188 8.40 -3.82 0.08
CA PHE A 188 9.47 -3.21 0.88
C PHE A 188 10.87 -3.46 0.29
N SER A 189 11.12 -4.65 -0.27
CA SER A 189 12.41 -4.99 -0.86
C SER A 189 12.71 -4.24 -2.17
N LEU A 190 11.69 -3.67 -2.82
CA LEU A 190 11.78 -2.92 -4.07
C LEU A 190 11.95 -1.41 -3.83
N ILE A 191 11.86 -0.96 -2.58
CA ILE A 191 11.95 0.45 -2.23
C ILE A 191 13.42 0.83 -2.06
N PRO A 192 13.89 1.89 -2.74
CA PRO A 192 15.24 2.39 -2.54
C PRO A 192 15.40 2.97 -1.13
N LEU A 193 16.62 2.93 -0.60
CA LEU A 193 16.93 3.59 0.66
C LEU A 193 16.64 5.09 0.56
N LEU A 194 15.72 5.57 1.38
CA LEU A 194 15.37 6.99 1.44
C LEU A 194 16.33 7.70 2.40
N SER A 195 17.24 8.51 1.87
CA SER A 195 18.13 9.33 2.70
C SER A 195 17.56 10.74 2.92
N SER A 196 17.52 11.56 1.88
CA SER A 196 17.09 12.96 1.98
C SER A 196 16.15 13.39 0.84
N ALA A 197 16.03 12.61 -0.22
CA ALA A 197 15.23 12.94 -1.39
C ALA A 197 14.30 11.79 -1.81
N LEU A 198 13.18 12.16 -2.41
CA LEU A 198 12.30 11.22 -3.08
C LEU A 198 12.91 10.74 -4.42
N PRO A 199 12.54 9.54 -4.90
CA PRO A 199 12.95 9.08 -6.22
C PRO A 199 12.55 10.07 -7.32
N SER A 200 13.43 10.27 -8.30
CA SER A 200 13.17 11.11 -9.48
C SER A 200 12.16 10.44 -10.43
N GLU A 201 12.24 9.13 -10.56
CA GLU A 201 11.34 8.35 -11.40
C GLU A 201 9.91 8.43 -10.92
N GLN A 202 9.00 8.92 -11.78
CA GLN A 202 7.59 9.18 -11.44
C GLN A 202 6.90 7.92 -10.91
N LEU A 203 7.05 6.79 -11.59
CA LEU A 203 6.38 5.56 -11.21
C LEU A 203 6.93 4.98 -9.91
N LEU A 204 8.25 5.04 -9.71
CA LEU A 204 8.86 4.61 -8.46
C LEU A 204 8.40 5.47 -7.29
N ARG A 205 8.28 6.79 -7.49
CA ARG A 205 7.74 7.72 -6.49
C ARG A 205 6.27 7.45 -6.17
N ALA A 206 5.41 7.22 -7.17
CA ALA A 206 4.02 6.89 -6.96
C ALA A 206 3.85 5.55 -6.24
N GLY A 207 4.64 4.52 -6.60
CA GLY A 207 4.69 3.25 -5.90
C GLY A 207 5.13 3.39 -4.45
N LEU A 208 6.13 4.23 -4.18
CA LEU A 208 6.59 4.54 -2.82
C LEU A 208 5.47 5.13 -1.95
N TRP A 209 4.70 6.11 -2.47
CA TRP A 209 3.59 6.70 -1.73
C TRP A 209 2.49 5.69 -1.44
N ASN A 210 2.17 4.83 -2.39
CA ASN A 210 1.20 3.75 -2.17
C ASN A 210 1.70 2.75 -1.13
N TYR A 211 2.98 2.35 -1.20
CA TYR A 211 3.57 1.50 -0.17
C TYR A 211 3.53 2.14 1.22
N LEU A 212 3.89 3.41 1.34
CA LEU A 212 3.89 4.12 2.63
C LEU A 212 2.49 4.17 3.26
N ARG A 213 1.45 4.36 2.46
CA ARG A 213 0.05 4.32 2.94
C ARG A 213 -0.30 2.94 3.51
N GLU A 214 0.08 1.87 2.82
CA GLU A 214 -0.12 0.50 3.30
C GLU A 214 0.69 0.20 4.57
N ASP A 215 1.94 0.66 4.65
CA ASP A 215 2.80 0.50 5.83
C ASP A 215 2.26 1.28 7.04
N ILE A 216 1.72 2.48 6.83
CA ILE A 216 0.99 3.25 7.85
C ILE A 216 -0.21 2.45 8.38
N THR A 217 -1.04 1.91 7.50
CA THR A 217 -2.21 1.11 7.88
C THR A 217 -1.80 -0.13 8.65
N PHE A 218 -0.82 -0.88 8.15
CA PHE A 218 -0.26 -2.05 8.84
C PHE A 218 0.27 -1.69 10.23
N SER A 219 1.03 -0.60 10.35
CA SER A 219 1.65 -0.18 11.60
C SER A 219 0.62 0.28 12.64
N LEU A 220 -0.45 0.96 12.21
CA LEU A 220 -1.55 1.36 13.11
C LEU A 220 -2.36 0.16 13.60
N ILE A 221 -2.62 -0.84 12.75
CA ILE A 221 -3.36 -2.06 13.13
C ILE A 221 -2.54 -2.92 14.09
N ASN A 222 -1.22 -3.04 13.84
CA ASN A 222 -0.34 -3.92 14.61
C ASN A 222 0.40 -3.21 15.76
N GLU A 223 0.12 -1.91 15.99
CA GLU A 223 0.74 -1.09 17.04
C GLU A 223 2.27 -1.15 17.03
N CYS A 224 2.87 -1.04 15.83
CA CYS A 224 4.30 -1.14 15.63
C CYS A 224 4.83 0.01 14.76
N PRO A 225 6.14 0.35 14.84
CA PRO A 225 6.76 1.30 13.92
C PRO A 225 6.66 0.87 12.45
N LEU A 226 6.74 1.84 11.55
CA LEU A 226 6.83 1.58 10.11
C LEU A 226 8.01 0.67 9.78
N LYS A 227 7.86 -0.13 8.74
CA LYS A 227 8.98 -0.89 8.16
C LYS A 227 9.93 -0.01 7.36
N ILE A 228 9.38 0.98 6.66
CA ILE A 228 10.17 1.91 5.87
C ILE A 228 10.87 2.93 6.76
N GLU A 229 12.15 3.14 6.51
CA GLU A 229 12.90 4.24 7.12
C GLU A 229 12.67 5.52 6.30
N LEU A 230 11.97 6.50 6.88
CA LEU A 230 11.60 7.73 6.19
C LEU A 230 12.76 8.74 6.07
N GLY A 231 13.86 8.52 6.79
CA GLY A 231 15.00 9.44 6.78
C GLY A 231 14.59 10.90 7.08
N GLU A 232 15.32 11.82 6.45
CA GLU A 232 15.06 13.27 6.52
C GLU A 232 14.31 13.80 5.29
N VAL A 233 13.63 12.91 4.54
CA VAL A 233 12.85 13.30 3.37
C VAL A 233 11.85 14.39 3.74
N ASN A 234 11.85 15.47 2.99
CA ASN A 234 10.91 16.56 3.11
C ASN A 234 10.27 16.85 1.75
N VAL A 235 9.04 17.31 1.75
CA VAL A 235 8.32 17.76 0.56
C VAL A 235 8.03 19.24 0.71
N GLU A 236 8.57 20.06 -0.19
CA GLU A 236 8.17 21.46 -0.27
C GLU A 236 6.84 21.57 -0.99
N PRO A 237 5.79 22.12 -0.37
CA PRO A 237 4.48 22.15 -0.98
C PRO A 237 4.41 23.21 -2.08
N ARG A 238 4.15 22.76 -3.30
CA ARG A 238 3.92 23.60 -4.49
C ARG A 238 2.52 23.40 -5.05
N ARG A 239 1.99 22.20 -4.84
CA ARG A 239 0.67 21.75 -5.30
C ARG A 239 -0.09 21.15 -4.11
N ASP A 240 -1.39 20.94 -4.26
CA ASP A 240 -2.24 20.41 -3.19
C ASP A 240 -1.86 18.98 -2.79
N ASP A 241 -1.42 18.14 -3.73
CA ASP A 241 -0.93 16.79 -3.47
C ASP A 241 0.42 16.77 -2.70
N ASP A 242 1.22 17.83 -2.79
CA ASP A 242 2.43 17.97 -1.96
C ASP A 242 2.06 18.14 -0.47
N TYR A 243 1.00 18.89 -0.17
CA TYR A 243 0.47 18.99 1.21
C TYR A 243 -0.03 17.63 1.71
N ALA A 244 -0.71 16.86 0.87
CA ALA A 244 -1.12 15.50 1.22
C ALA A 244 0.10 14.59 1.48
N SER A 245 1.14 14.71 0.68
CA SER A 245 2.41 13.99 0.88
C SER A 245 3.12 14.40 2.17
N GLN A 246 3.10 15.70 2.51
CA GLN A 246 3.68 16.19 3.77
C GLN A 246 3.01 15.59 5.00
N ILE A 247 1.67 15.61 5.06
CA ILE A 247 0.97 15.06 6.22
C ILE A 247 1.12 13.54 6.31
N THR A 248 1.25 12.83 5.18
CA THR A 248 1.56 11.40 5.15
C THR A 248 2.93 11.12 5.80
N LEU A 249 3.97 11.91 5.48
CA LEU A 249 5.28 11.78 6.11
C LEU A 249 5.24 12.13 7.62
N LEU A 250 4.52 13.19 7.98
CA LEU A 250 4.37 13.59 9.39
C LEU A 250 3.67 12.49 10.20
N LEU A 251 2.60 11.89 9.65
CA LEU A 251 1.91 10.77 10.28
C LEU A 251 2.83 9.56 10.44
N GLY A 252 3.58 9.19 9.40
CA GLY A 252 4.52 8.08 9.47
C GLY A 252 5.60 8.28 10.56
N ARG A 253 6.19 9.48 10.65
CA ARG A 253 7.13 9.82 11.72
C ARG A 253 6.48 9.81 13.11
N LEU A 254 5.24 10.27 13.20
CA LEU A 254 4.49 10.26 14.44
C LEU A 254 4.19 8.83 14.91
N ILE A 255 3.85 7.92 14.00
CA ILE A 255 3.67 6.49 14.29
C ILE A 255 4.95 5.91 14.87
N ASN A 256 6.11 6.17 14.24
CA ASN A 256 7.39 5.70 14.74
C ASN A 256 7.67 6.20 16.16
N ALA A 257 7.50 7.51 16.42
CA ALA A 257 7.73 8.10 17.73
C ALA A 257 6.75 7.58 18.78
N ALA A 258 5.46 7.42 18.43
CA ALA A 258 4.43 6.98 19.35
C ALA A 258 4.65 5.53 19.81
N PHE A 259 4.93 4.61 18.88
CA PHE A 259 5.18 3.21 19.21
C PHE A 259 6.56 2.95 19.78
N ALA A 260 7.56 3.82 19.51
CA ALA A 260 8.83 3.85 20.23
C ALA A 260 8.71 4.51 21.63
N LYS A 261 7.54 5.07 22.00
CA LYS A 261 7.27 5.78 23.25
C LYS A 261 8.17 7.01 23.47
N GLU A 262 8.54 7.70 22.41
CA GLU A 262 9.38 8.90 22.41
C GLU A 262 8.54 10.16 22.62
N GLN A 263 8.11 10.43 23.85
CA GLN A 263 7.16 11.50 24.18
C GLN A 263 7.60 12.90 23.71
N PHE A 264 8.88 13.23 23.80
CA PHE A 264 9.41 14.50 23.34
C PHE A 264 9.28 14.65 21.82
N THR A 265 9.58 13.59 21.07
CA THR A 265 9.44 13.56 19.59
C THR A 265 7.98 13.66 19.20
N VAL A 266 7.06 12.97 19.90
CA VAL A 266 5.60 13.07 19.69
C VAL A 266 5.13 14.52 19.84
N GLU A 267 5.54 15.23 20.90
CA GLU A 267 5.12 16.62 21.12
C GLU A 267 5.68 17.57 20.05
N ARG A 268 6.92 17.39 19.62
CA ARG A 268 7.50 18.15 18.50
C ARG A 268 6.75 17.91 17.19
N LEU A 269 6.41 16.65 16.89
CA LEU A 269 5.64 16.29 15.70
C LEU A 269 4.20 16.81 15.77
N ARG A 270 3.58 16.83 16.96
CA ARG A 270 2.27 17.47 17.15
C ARG A 270 2.30 18.94 16.73
N GLN A 271 3.35 19.69 17.10
CA GLN A 271 3.51 21.08 16.66
C GLN A 271 3.66 21.18 15.15
N ALA A 272 4.43 20.29 14.53
CA ALA A 272 4.57 20.24 13.06
C ALA A 272 3.25 19.93 12.35
N VAL A 273 2.46 18.98 12.86
CA VAL A 273 1.12 18.65 12.34
C VAL A 273 0.16 19.84 12.49
N SER A 274 0.20 20.54 13.64
CA SER A 274 -0.62 21.74 13.86
C SER A 274 -0.21 22.89 12.93
N HIS A 275 1.09 23.06 12.70
CA HIS A 275 1.60 24.05 11.74
C HIS A 275 1.16 23.70 10.32
N TRP A 276 1.30 22.44 9.90
CA TRP A 276 0.81 21.95 8.61
C TRP A 276 -0.67 22.32 8.42
N TYR A 277 -1.51 22.04 9.41
CA TYR A 277 -2.93 22.37 9.34
C TYR A 277 -3.18 23.88 9.18
N SER A 278 -2.41 24.74 9.87
CA SER A 278 -2.56 26.20 9.77
C SER A 278 -2.14 26.76 8.42
N THR A 279 -1.18 26.12 7.75
CA THR A 279 -0.61 26.55 6.46
C THR A 279 -1.27 25.89 5.26
N CYS A 280 -1.96 24.77 5.45
CA CYS A 280 -2.64 24.05 4.39
C CYS A 280 -3.71 24.94 3.71
N PRO A 281 -3.70 25.07 2.37
CA PRO A 281 -4.55 26.05 1.67
C PRO A 281 -6.00 25.62 1.48
N PHE A 282 -6.30 24.32 1.65
CA PHE A 282 -7.64 23.80 1.41
C PHE A 282 -8.40 23.50 2.70
N ARG A 283 -9.72 23.62 2.63
CA ARG A 283 -10.68 23.31 3.69
C ARG A 283 -11.90 22.65 3.07
N PRO A 284 -12.74 21.97 3.87
CA PRO A 284 -14.05 21.54 3.39
C PRO A 284 -14.85 22.73 2.83
N TYR A 285 -15.40 22.56 1.64
CA TYR A 285 -16.35 23.55 1.12
C TYR A 285 -17.77 23.37 1.71
N HIS A 286 -18.01 22.21 2.32
CA HIS A 286 -19.24 21.94 3.05
C HIS A 286 -18.93 20.99 4.21
N GLU A 287 -19.45 21.36 5.38
CA GLU A 287 -19.42 20.52 6.58
C GLU A 287 -20.78 20.60 7.27
N SER A 288 -21.40 19.46 7.55
CA SER A 288 -22.68 19.41 8.25
C SER A 288 -22.58 18.51 9.47
N HIS A 289 -23.00 19.00 10.61
CA HIS A 289 -23.08 18.28 11.87
C HIS A 289 -24.54 17.84 12.09
N GLY A 290 -24.76 16.51 12.04
CA GLY A 290 -26.05 15.88 12.33
C GLY A 290 -25.94 14.90 13.51
N SER A 291 -26.99 14.13 13.77
CA SER A 291 -26.99 13.07 14.80
C SER A 291 -26.08 11.88 14.45
N GLY A 292 -25.62 11.78 13.18
CA GLY A 292 -24.68 10.77 12.70
C GLY A 292 -23.26 11.30 12.55
N PHE A 293 -22.48 10.67 11.65
CA PHE A 293 -21.17 11.18 11.26
C PHE A 293 -21.31 12.48 10.46
N PRO A 294 -20.39 13.46 10.64
CA PRO A 294 -20.41 14.70 9.87
C PRO A 294 -20.24 14.39 8.37
N ARG A 295 -20.88 15.18 7.52
CA ARG A 295 -20.62 15.11 6.07
C ARG A 295 -19.59 16.17 5.72
N ILE A 296 -18.40 15.73 5.35
CA ILE A 296 -17.25 16.59 5.04
C ILE A 296 -16.98 16.47 3.54
N ARG A 297 -17.17 17.57 2.79
CA ARG A 297 -16.99 17.58 1.34
C ARG A 297 -15.79 18.43 0.96
N MET A 298 -14.89 17.84 0.18
CA MET A 298 -13.66 18.45 -0.32
C MET A 298 -13.69 18.54 -1.85
N LEU A 299 -12.91 19.45 -2.42
CA LEU A 299 -12.86 19.62 -3.88
C LEU A 299 -12.13 18.48 -4.60
N GLN A 300 -11.14 17.88 -3.96
CA GLN A 300 -10.26 16.87 -4.57
C GLN A 300 -10.04 15.70 -3.62
N ASN A 301 -9.69 14.52 -4.16
CA ASN A 301 -9.40 13.33 -3.37
C ASN A 301 -8.16 13.53 -2.48
N CYS A 302 -7.11 14.19 -2.97
CA CYS A 302 -5.93 14.49 -2.15
C CYS A 302 -6.25 15.37 -0.93
N HIS A 303 -7.24 16.26 -1.02
CA HIS A 303 -7.71 17.04 0.13
C HIS A 303 -8.40 16.14 1.16
N CYS A 304 -9.26 15.20 0.70
CA CYS A 304 -9.91 14.23 1.58
C CYS A 304 -8.86 13.38 2.32
N ALA A 305 -7.92 12.81 1.58
CA ALA A 305 -6.87 11.97 2.13
C ALA A 305 -5.96 12.74 3.10
N ALA A 306 -5.58 13.97 2.75
CA ALA A 306 -4.76 14.83 3.62
C ALA A 306 -5.47 15.14 4.94
N MET A 307 -6.75 15.52 4.90
CA MET A 307 -7.53 15.78 6.12
C MET A 307 -7.76 14.52 6.94
N HIS A 308 -8.00 13.38 6.29
CA HIS A 308 -8.09 12.09 6.96
C HIS A 308 -6.81 11.78 7.76
N TYR A 309 -5.64 11.87 7.13
CA TYR A 309 -4.36 11.64 7.79
C TYR A 309 -4.06 12.66 8.90
N TYR A 310 -4.48 13.91 8.72
CA TYR A 310 -4.42 14.89 9.80
C TYR A 310 -5.24 14.46 11.03
N TYR A 311 -6.47 14.02 10.83
CA TYR A 311 -7.31 13.56 11.94
C TYR A 311 -6.75 12.30 12.62
N VAL A 312 -6.22 11.35 11.83
CA VAL A 312 -5.54 10.15 12.37
C VAL A 312 -4.30 10.56 13.19
N ALA A 313 -3.49 11.50 12.69
CA ALA A 313 -2.33 12.01 13.41
C ALA A 313 -2.73 12.65 14.75
N MET A 314 -3.81 13.44 14.78
CA MET A 314 -4.29 14.06 16.01
C MET A 314 -4.87 13.04 17.00
N CYS A 315 -5.57 12.00 16.52
CA CYS A 315 -5.97 10.87 17.35
C CYS A 315 -4.77 10.20 18.02
N LEU A 316 -3.73 9.90 17.25
CA LEU A 316 -2.53 9.23 17.75
C LEU A 316 -1.80 10.08 18.81
N VAL A 317 -1.73 11.39 18.60
CA VAL A 317 -1.19 12.35 19.58
C VAL A 317 -1.99 12.31 20.88
N ASP A 318 -3.32 12.36 20.82
CA ASP A 318 -4.18 12.40 22.00
C ASP A 318 -4.16 11.06 22.75
N VAL A 319 -4.09 9.93 22.04
CA VAL A 319 -3.86 8.60 22.66
C VAL A 319 -2.51 8.57 23.37
N SER A 320 -1.43 9.00 22.73
CA SER A 320 -0.08 9.00 23.28
C SER A 320 0.07 9.91 24.51
N ASN A 321 -0.74 10.97 24.59
CA ASN A 321 -0.75 11.94 25.68
C ASN A 321 -1.82 11.66 26.74
N ALA A 322 -2.53 10.54 26.66
CA ALA A 322 -3.66 10.19 27.56
C ALA A 322 -4.73 11.30 27.67
N ARG A 323 -5.07 11.94 26.54
CA ARG A 323 -6.07 13.01 26.44
C ARG A 323 -7.32 12.55 25.67
N PRO A 324 -8.22 11.76 26.28
CA PRO A 324 -9.34 11.15 25.57
C PRO A 324 -10.42 12.12 25.11
N ALA A 325 -10.43 13.37 25.60
CA ALA A 325 -11.55 14.32 25.42
C ALA A 325 -11.85 14.67 23.96
N ARG A 326 -10.89 14.54 23.02
CA ARG A 326 -11.07 14.83 21.60
C ARG A 326 -11.06 13.59 20.71
N LEU A 327 -10.80 12.42 21.25
CA LEU A 327 -10.72 11.20 20.45
C LEU A 327 -12.02 10.90 19.71
N GLU A 328 -13.16 11.09 20.38
CA GLU A 328 -14.48 10.88 19.77
C GLU A 328 -14.72 11.88 18.64
N GLU A 329 -14.34 13.16 18.82
CA GLU A 329 -14.44 14.18 17.78
C GLU A 329 -13.63 13.79 16.52
N TYR A 330 -12.34 13.47 16.70
CA TYR A 330 -11.49 13.06 15.56
C TYR A 330 -11.96 11.75 14.93
N ALA A 331 -12.37 10.76 15.70
CA ALA A 331 -12.94 9.53 15.16
C ALA A 331 -14.19 9.80 14.32
N ARG A 332 -15.07 10.71 14.75
CA ARG A 332 -16.25 11.13 13.95
C ARG A 332 -15.85 11.85 12.67
N LEU A 333 -14.82 12.70 12.70
CA LEU A 333 -14.29 13.40 11.53
C LEU A 333 -13.64 12.43 10.53
N ILE A 334 -12.88 11.44 11.02
CA ILE A 334 -12.32 10.35 10.21
C ILE A 334 -13.44 9.61 9.48
N CYS A 335 -14.45 9.12 10.21
CA CYS A 335 -15.60 8.46 9.61
C CYS A 335 -16.35 9.38 8.62
N GLY A 336 -16.55 10.64 8.98
CA GLY A 336 -17.25 11.63 8.17
C GLY A 336 -16.53 11.92 6.84
N SER A 337 -15.22 12.06 6.86
CA SER A 337 -14.39 12.25 5.65
C SER A 337 -14.44 11.04 4.73
N THR A 338 -14.41 9.84 5.30
CA THR A 338 -14.45 8.57 4.56
C THR A 338 -15.79 8.35 3.85
N PHE A 339 -16.92 8.62 4.53
CA PHE A 339 -18.26 8.41 3.95
C PHE A 339 -18.66 9.45 2.90
N THR A 340 -17.98 10.57 2.85
CA THR A 340 -18.27 11.65 1.90
C THR A 340 -17.26 11.79 0.77
N ALA A 341 -16.12 11.12 0.85
CA ALA A 341 -15.20 10.98 -0.28
C ALA A 341 -15.94 10.33 -1.45
N ASN A 342 -15.94 10.98 -2.61
CA ASN A 342 -16.70 10.58 -3.79
C ASN A 342 -16.39 9.14 -4.18
N ASN A 343 -17.22 8.19 -3.73
CA ASN A 343 -17.22 6.76 -4.11
C ASN A 343 -15.87 6.02 -4.05
N ASP A 344 -14.86 6.56 -3.35
CA ASP A 344 -13.57 5.88 -3.26
C ASP A 344 -13.62 4.79 -2.17
N PRO A 345 -13.60 3.50 -2.57
CA PRO A 345 -13.70 2.38 -1.62
C PRO A 345 -12.49 2.27 -0.70
N THR A 346 -11.30 2.77 -1.09
CA THR A 346 -10.10 2.70 -0.26
C THR A 346 -10.25 3.47 1.04
N MET A 347 -10.88 4.65 0.97
CA MET A 347 -11.21 5.42 2.17
C MET A 347 -12.27 4.74 3.04
N ARG A 348 -13.07 3.80 2.48
CA ARG A 348 -14.09 3.05 3.22
C ARG A 348 -13.54 1.81 3.92
N CYS A 349 -12.54 1.14 3.36
CA CYS A 349 -11.96 -0.07 3.93
C CYS A 349 -11.25 0.20 5.27
N GLU A 350 -10.55 1.31 5.42
CA GLU A 350 -9.85 1.66 6.66
C GLU A 350 -10.77 1.82 7.90
N VAL A 351 -12.06 2.12 7.68
CA VAL A 351 -13.02 2.35 8.79
C VAL A 351 -13.79 1.10 9.16
N VAL A 352 -14.08 0.21 8.21
CA VAL A 352 -14.92 -0.97 8.44
C VAL A 352 -14.20 -2.03 9.26
N GLU A 353 -12.88 -2.18 9.12
CA GLU A 353 -12.10 -3.18 9.88
C GLU A 353 -11.91 -2.83 11.37
N LYS A 354 -12.05 -1.55 11.76
CA LYS A 354 -11.89 -1.09 13.16
C LYS A 354 -13.19 -1.02 13.97
N GLY A 355 -14.32 -1.34 13.37
CA GLY A 355 -15.65 -1.30 14.02
C GLY A 355 -16.20 -2.67 14.47
N ARG A 356 -15.39 -3.73 14.47
CA ARG A 356 -15.78 -5.07 14.97
C ARG A 356 -15.00 -5.47 16.20
#